data_4533c54998439d363e85847c223426e9
#
_entry.id   4533c54998439d363e85847c223426e9
#
_cell.length_a   1.000
_cell.length_b   1.000
_cell.length_c   1.000
_cell.angle_alpha   90.00
_cell.angle_beta   90.00
_cell.angle_gamma   90.00
#
_symmetry.space_group_name_H-M   'P 1'
#
loop_
_entity.id
_entity.type
_entity.pdbx_description
1 polymer ?
#
loop_
_entity_poly.entity_id
_entity_poly.type
_entity_poly.pdbx_seq_one_letter_code
_entity_poly.pdbx_strand_id
1 'polypeptide(L)'
;GYLFPFFQLNVWGILPTTIIVLVAINQPFTLWLLYSFFKTVPKELDESALIDGCTYFQAFRFVIMPVMWPGVVTAGLFSMMLAYNDFTVTSLLLNQQNYTMVPKINAYLGTIEHSGNYMWAVSSVVSATAPLFMIIMFFQRQLISGLTAGAVKG
;
A
#
# COMPACT_ATOMS: atom_id res chain seq x y z
N GLY A 1 -3.28 10.78 24.48
CA GLY A 1 -4.66 10.99 24.46
C GLY A 1 -5.24 12.28 23.89
N TYR A 2 -4.47 13.37 23.60
CA TYR A 2 -5.05 14.67 23.17
C TYR A 2 -5.22 14.84 21.66
N LEU A 3 -4.70 13.93 20.85
CA LEU A 3 -4.88 13.96 19.37
C LEU A 3 -6.18 13.27 18.93
N PHE A 4 -6.79 12.46 19.78
CA PHE A 4 -8.01 11.71 19.47
C PHE A 4 -9.22 12.60 19.10
N PRO A 5 -9.51 13.72 19.79
CA PRO A 5 -10.64 14.58 19.42
C PRO A 5 -10.42 15.35 18.11
N PHE A 6 -9.17 15.55 17.66
CA PHE A 6 -8.88 16.22 16.39
C PHE A 6 -9.27 15.36 15.19
N PHE A 7 -9.12 14.03 15.30
CA PHE A 7 -9.55 13.08 14.26
C PHE A 7 -11.05 12.75 14.32
N GLN A 8 -11.70 12.99 15.47
CA GLN A 8 -13.16 12.90 15.59
C GLN A 8 -13.90 14.16 15.10
N LEU A 9 -13.21 15.27 14.87
CA LEU A 9 -13.78 16.41 14.19
C LEU A 9 -14.06 16.00 12.74
N ASN A 10 -15.29 15.66 12.49
CA ASN A 10 -15.90 15.19 11.23
C ASN A 10 -15.82 16.24 10.10
N VAL A 11 -14.66 16.85 9.91
CA VAL A 11 -14.49 17.87 8.88
C VAL A 11 -14.61 17.27 7.48
N TRP A 12 -14.29 15.98 7.33
CA TRP A 12 -14.24 15.28 6.02
C TRP A 12 -14.90 13.90 6.04
N GLY A 13 -15.47 13.48 7.17
CA GLY A 13 -15.98 12.13 7.38
C GLY A 13 -14.90 11.12 7.80
N ILE A 14 -15.34 10.00 8.36
CA ILE A 14 -14.45 8.98 8.93
C ILE A 14 -13.58 8.30 7.86
N LEU A 15 -14.15 8.01 6.68
CA LEU A 15 -13.45 7.29 5.61
C LEU A 15 -12.31 8.10 4.98
N PRO A 16 -12.48 9.37 4.54
CA PRO A 16 -11.38 10.17 4.03
C PRO A 16 -10.26 10.37 5.05
N THR A 17 -10.60 10.58 6.31
CA THR A 17 -9.60 10.71 7.39
C THR A 17 -8.77 9.45 7.54
N THR A 18 -9.40 8.28 7.53
CA THR A 18 -8.69 6.99 7.60
C THR A 18 -7.76 6.79 6.40
N ILE A 19 -8.20 7.14 5.20
CA ILE A 19 -7.38 7.05 3.97
C ILE A 19 -6.15 7.96 4.11
N ILE A 20 -6.32 9.21 4.53
CA ILE A 20 -5.20 10.15 4.70
C ILE A 20 -4.18 9.63 5.71
N VAL A 21 -4.64 9.11 6.85
CA VAL A 21 -3.76 8.57 7.89
C VAL A 21 -3.02 7.33 7.39
N LEU A 22 -3.69 6.40 6.71
CA LEU A 22 -3.05 5.22 6.11
C LEU A 22 -2.01 5.62 5.06
N VAL A 23 -2.31 6.60 4.21
CA VAL A 23 -1.34 7.14 3.25
C VAL A 23 -0.14 7.73 3.98
N ALA A 24 -0.35 8.57 5.00
CA ALA A 24 0.73 9.21 5.74
C ALA A 24 1.67 8.21 6.43
N ILE A 25 1.12 7.17 7.04
CA ILE A 25 1.91 6.13 7.74
C ILE A 25 2.71 5.26 6.76
N ASN A 26 2.16 4.98 5.57
CA ASN A 26 2.83 4.16 4.56
C ASN A 26 3.85 4.94 3.71
N GLN A 27 3.84 6.29 3.74
CA GLN A 27 4.73 7.14 2.95
C GLN A 27 6.23 6.83 3.12
N PRO A 28 6.77 6.68 4.35
CA PRO A 28 8.21 6.47 4.51
C PRO A 28 8.70 5.20 3.79
N PHE A 29 7.96 4.12 3.90
CA PHE A 29 8.28 2.86 3.23
C PHE A 29 8.15 2.96 1.70
N THR A 30 7.06 3.55 1.22
CA THR A 30 6.81 3.73 -0.22
C THR A 30 7.89 4.61 -0.87
N LEU A 31 8.25 5.72 -0.23
CA LEU A 31 9.32 6.61 -0.70
C LEU A 31 10.68 5.92 -0.71
N TRP A 32 11.01 5.17 0.34
CA TRP A 32 12.25 4.41 0.40
C TRP A 32 12.35 3.37 -0.73
N LEU A 33 11.25 2.67 -0.99
CA LEU A 33 11.19 1.69 -2.07
C LEU A 33 11.32 2.35 -3.44
N LEU A 34 10.57 3.42 -3.71
CA LEU A 34 10.67 4.19 -4.96
C LEU A 34 12.07 4.78 -5.15
N TYR A 35 12.66 5.33 -4.10
CA TYR A 35 14.04 5.85 -4.16
C TYR A 35 15.06 4.78 -4.54
N SER A 36 14.88 3.55 -4.06
CA SER A 36 15.74 2.43 -4.43
C SER A 36 15.64 2.12 -5.92
N PHE A 37 14.45 2.19 -6.50
CA PHE A 37 14.26 2.04 -7.95
C PHE A 37 14.85 3.22 -8.73
N PHE A 38 14.69 4.45 -8.28
CA PHE A 38 15.27 5.62 -8.93
C PHE A 38 16.80 5.51 -9.07
N LYS A 39 17.45 4.93 -8.07
CA LYS A 39 18.91 4.71 -8.12
C LYS A 39 19.36 3.71 -9.19
N THR A 40 18.46 2.88 -9.70
CA THR A 40 18.78 1.91 -10.75
C THR A 40 18.66 2.50 -12.15
N VAL A 41 18.05 3.67 -12.30
CA VAL A 41 17.93 4.36 -13.59
C VAL A 41 19.26 4.99 -13.94
N PRO A 42 19.86 4.67 -15.11
CA PRO A 42 21.10 5.29 -15.57
C PRO A 42 20.91 6.80 -15.80
N LYS A 43 21.87 7.60 -15.33
CA LYS A 43 21.82 9.07 -15.51
C LYS A 43 21.91 9.49 -16.98
N GLU A 44 22.54 8.67 -17.81
CA GLU A 44 22.70 8.87 -19.23
C GLU A 44 21.37 9.00 -19.95
N LEU A 45 20.30 8.37 -19.44
CA LEU A 45 18.95 8.50 -19.99
C LEU A 45 18.37 9.90 -19.80
N ASP A 46 18.60 10.50 -18.63
CA ASP A 46 18.15 11.85 -18.32
C ASP A 46 18.95 12.89 -19.11
N GLU A 47 20.27 12.74 -19.15
CA GLU A 47 21.17 13.61 -19.90
C GLU A 47 20.90 13.56 -21.41
N SER A 48 20.69 12.39 -22.01
CA SER A 48 20.38 12.25 -23.44
C SER A 48 19.05 12.90 -23.78
N ALA A 49 18.02 12.73 -22.95
CA ALA A 49 16.72 13.36 -23.17
C ALA A 49 16.80 14.90 -23.16
N LEU A 50 17.64 15.47 -22.29
CA LEU A 50 17.86 16.91 -22.24
C LEU A 50 18.65 17.41 -23.47
N ILE A 51 19.61 16.63 -23.97
CA ILE A 51 20.37 16.95 -25.21
C ILE A 51 19.41 16.91 -26.41
N ASP A 52 18.45 15.98 -26.45
CA ASP A 52 17.42 15.89 -27.47
C ASP A 52 16.38 17.02 -27.40
N GLY A 53 16.54 17.98 -26.47
CA GLY A 53 15.70 19.17 -26.35
C GLY A 53 14.46 18.99 -25.50
N CYS A 54 14.34 17.88 -24.76
CA CYS A 54 13.25 17.71 -23.79
C CYS A 54 13.42 18.64 -22.59
N THR A 55 12.32 19.17 -22.10
CA THR A 55 12.30 19.81 -20.77
C THR A 55 12.41 18.73 -19.68
N TYR A 56 12.83 19.11 -18.47
CA TYR A 56 12.93 18.18 -17.32
C TYR A 56 11.63 17.41 -17.07
N PHE A 57 10.48 18.05 -17.21
CA PHE A 57 9.19 17.40 -17.05
C PHE A 57 8.90 16.39 -18.18
N GLN A 58 9.28 16.72 -19.41
CA GLN A 58 9.15 15.81 -20.56
C GLN A 58 10.08 14.60 -20.44
N ALA A 59 11.33 14.81 -20.06
CA ALA A 59 12.29 13.74 -19.76
C ALA A 59 11.76 12.80 -18.67
N PHE A 60 11.28 13.36 -17.56
CA PHE A 60 10.67 12.57 -16.50
C PHE A 60 9.47 11.75 -16.98
N ARG A 61 8.51 12.38 -17.72
CA ARG A 61 7.27 11.72 -18.13
C ARG A 61 7.46 10.70 -19.23
N PHE A 62 8.30 10.98 -20.22
CA PHE A 62 8.41 10.17 -21.43
C PHE A 62 9.58 9.21 -21.42
N VAL A 63 10.61 9.46 -20.63
CA VAL A 63 11.81 8.61 -20.56
C VAL A 63 11.90 7.89 -19.22
N ILE A 64 11.90 8.63 -18.10
CA ILE A 64 12.14 8.05 -16.78
C ILE A 64 10.93 7.23 -16.29
N MET A 65 9.71 7.77 -16.38
CA MET A 65 8.51 7.10 -15.88
C MET A 65 8.22 5.74 -16.52
N PRO A 66 8.34 5.56 -17.85
CA PRO A 66 8.19 4.24 -18.47
C PRO A 66 9.21 3.22 -17.96
N VAL A 67 10.46 3.63 -17.78
CA VAL A 67 11.52 2.75 -17.24
C VAL A 67 11.25 2.39 -15.78
N MET A 68 10.74 3.35 -15.00
CA MET A 68 10.39 3.18 -13.58
C MET A 68 9.07 2.48 -13.33
N TRP A 69 8.24 2.28 -14.36
CA TRP A 69 6.89 1.73 -14.21
C TRP A 69 6.82 0.43 -13.40
N PRO A 70 7.70 -0.57 -13.60
CA PRO A 70 7.71 -1.77 -12.78
C PRO A 70 7.95 -1.48 -11.29
N GLY A 71 8.83 -0.52 -11.00
CA GLY A 71 9.11 -0.08 -9.63
C GLY A 71 7.92 0.62 -8.98
N VAL A 72 7.23 1.47 -9.72
CA VAL A 72 6.01 2.17 -9.26
C VAL A 72 4.90 1.16 -8.96
N VAL A 73 4.68 0.19 -9.84
CA VAL A 73 3.70 -0.89 -9.62
C VAL A 73 4.05 -1.70 -8.38
N THR A 74 5.32 -2.07 -8.21
CA THR A 74 5.80 -2.81 -7.05
C THR A 74 5.58 -2.03 -5.75
N ALA A 75 5.96 -0.75 -5.71
CA ALA A 75 5.76 0.11 -4.55
C ALA A 75 4.27 0.28 -4.20
N GLY A 76 3.42 0.45 -5.22
CA GLY A 76 1.97 0.53 -5.05
C GLY A 76 1.37 -0.76 -4.48
N LEU A 77 1.81 -1.92 -4.95
CA LEU A 77 1.35 -3.21 -4.45
C LEU A 77 1.74 -3.43 -2.99
N PHE A 78 2.99 -3.13 -2.61
CA PHE A 78 3.42 -3.22 -1.22
C PHE A 78 2.64 -2.27 -0.31
N SER A 79 2.44 -1.01 -0.72
CA SER A 79 1.63 -0.04 0.02
C SER A 79 0.18 -0.52 0.19
N MET A 80 -0.39 -1.10 -0.86
CA MET A 80 -1.72 -1.69 -0.81
C MET A 80 -1.78 -2.87 0.18
N MET A 81 -0.77 -3.75 0.18
CA MET A 81 -0.70 -4.88 1.12
C MET A 81 -0.57 -4.40 2.57
N LEU A 82 0.23 -3.37 2.82
CA LEU A 82 0.38 -2.79 4.16
C LEU A 82 -0.94 -2.18 4.64
N ALA A 83 -1.60 -1.39 3.80
CA ALA A 83 -2.89 -0.79 4.12
C ALA A 83 -4.00 -1.84 4.30
N TYR A 84 -3.98 -2.91 3.50
CA TYR A 84 -4.95 -4.01 3.61
C TYR A 84 -4.83 -4.77 4.94
N ASN A 85 -3.60 -5.00 5.41
CA ASN A 85 -3.33 -5.70 6.66
C ASN A 85 -3.35 -4.78 7.89
N ASP A 86 -3.62 -3.48 7.72
CA ASP A 86 -3.65 -2.56 8.86
C ASP A 86 -4.83 -2.85 9.78
N PHE A 87 -4.50 -3.18 11.01
CA PHE A 87 -5.44 -3.35 12.11
C PHE A 87 -5.48 -2.13 13.03
N THR A 88 -4.31 -1.56 13.31
CA THR A 88 -4.15 -0.59 14.39
C THR A 88 -4.87 0.72 14.09
N VAL A 89 -4.57 1.32 12.94
CA VAL A 89 -5.17 2.60 12.53
C VAL A 89 -6.67 2.43 12.29
N THR A 90 -7.03 1.37 11.56
CA THR A 90 -8.43 1.12 11.20
C THR A 90 -9.30 0.78 12.41
N SER A 91 -8.79 0.06 13.41
CA SER A 91 -9.53 -0.24 14.64
C SER A 91 -9.69 0.98 15.56
N LEU A 92 -8.75 1.92 15.52
CA LEU A 92 -8.79 3.13 16.34
C LEU A 92 -9.65 4.24 15.72
N LEU A 93 -9.67 4.37 14.41
CA LEU A 93 -10.36 5.45 13.71
C LEU A 93 -11.77 5.08 13.26
N LEU A 94 -12.01 3.82 12.96
CA LEU A 94 -13.30 3.36 12.45
C LEU A 94 -14.20 2.84 13.58
N ASN A 95 -15.51 2.99 13.39
CA ASN A 95 -16.51 2.39 14.26
C ASN A 95 -16.84 0.97 13.77
N GLN A 96 -17.43 0.14 14.63
CA GLN A 96 -17.81 -1.26 14.32
C GLN A 96 -18.63 -1.42 13.02
N GLN A 97 -19.41 -0.40 12.65
CA GLN A 97 -20.21 -0.40 11.42
C GLN A 97 -19.36 -0.20 10.16
N ASN A 98 -18.21 0.47 10.28
CA ASN A 98 -17.35 0.87 9.15
C ASN A 98 -15.98 0.18 9.18
N TYR A 99 -15.81 -0.86 10.00
CA TYR A 99 -14.54 -1.59 10.07
C TYR A 99 -14.12 -2.13 8.70
N THR A 100 -12.84 -1.99 8.40
CA THR A 100 -12.20 -2.73 7.32
C THR A 100 -12.19 -4.23 7.63
N MET A 101 -11.72 -5.03 6.68
CA MET A 101 -11.80 -6.48 6.76
C MET A 101 -11.07 -7.06 7.99
N VAL A 102 -9.85 -6.59 8.27
CA VAL A 102 -9.01 -7.14 9.34
C VAL A 102 -9.59 -6.88 10.74
N PRO A 103 -9.96 -5.65 11.14
CA PRO A 103 -10.66 -5.42 12.41
C PRO A 103 -11.98 -6.17 12.52
N LYS A 104 -12.72 -6.32 11.42
CA LYS A 104 -14.00 -7.04 11.42
C LYS A 104 -13.82 -8.53 11.69
N ILE A 105 -12.83 -9.17 11.07
CA ILE A 105 -12.48 -10.57 11.33
C ILE A 105 -12.08 -10.75 12.79
N ASN A 106 -11.28 -9.83 13.33
CA ASN A 106 -10.84 -9.90 14.73
C ASN A 106 -12.02 -9.75 15.71
N ALA A 107 -12.97 -8.87 15.40
CA ALA A 107 -14.21 -8.75 16.18
C ALA A 107 -15.05 -10.04 16.14
N TYR A 108 -15.11 -10.72 14.99
CA TYR A 108 -15.76 -12.04 14.88
C TYR A 108 -15.05 -13.10 15.73
N LEU A 109 -13.71 -13.14 15.70
CA LEU A 109 -12.93 -14.09 16.51
C LEU A 109 -13.19 -13.91 18.02
N GLY A 110 -13.25 -12.67 18.50
CA GLY A 110 -13.59 -12.38 19.89
C GLY A 110 -15.02 -12.81 20.30
N THR A 111 -15.95 -12.84 19.36
CA THR A 111 -17.34 -13.27 19.61
C THR A 111 -17.46 -14.80 19.63
N ILE A 112 -16.53 -15.52 19.02
CA ILE A 112 -16.55 -16.98 18.89
C ILE A 112 -16.27 -17.69 20.22
N GLU A 113 -15.47 -17.10 21.10
CA GLU A 113 -15.23 -17.66 22.43
C GLU A 113 -16.56 -17.90 23.19
N HIS A 114 -17.63 -17.18 22.82
CA HIS A 114 -18.93 -17.27 23.47
C HIS A 114 -19.99 -18.04 22.67
N SER A 115 -19.79 -18.29 21.35
CA SER A 115 -20.84 -18.84 20.47
C SER A 115 -20.48 -20.09 19.68
N GLY A 116 -19.24 -20.56 19.73
CA GLY A 116 -18.82 -21.82 19.08
C GLY A 116 -18.80 -21.83 17.54
N ASN A 117 -19.03 -20.70 16.88
CA ASN A 117 -19.15 -20.59 15.42
C ASN A 117 -17.81 -20.37 14.70
N TYR A 118 -16.83 -21.26 14.92
CA TYR A 118 -15.52 -21.21 14.24
C TYR A 118 -15.60 -21.20 12.71
N MET A 119 -16.63 -21.82 12.13
CA MET A 119 -16.83 -21.91 10.68
C MET A 119 -16.98 -20.53 10.02
N TRP A 120 -17.69 -19.60 10.65
CA TRP A 120 -17.87 -18.24 10.13
C TRP A 120 -16.56 -17.43 10.14
N ALA A 121 -15.75 -17.58 11.18
CA ALA A 121 -14.45 -16.94 11.25
C ALA A 121 -13.50 -17.46 10.18
N VAL A 122 -13.40 -18.78 10.04
CA VAL A 122 -12.56 -19.41 9.01
C VAL A 122 -13.00 -18.96 7.60
N SER A 123 -14.31 -18.97 7.33
CA SER A 123 -14.86 -18.51 6.04
C SER A 123 -14.51 -17.05 5.77
N SER A 124 -14.57 -16.19 6.79
CA SER A 124 -14.21 -14.78 6.69
C SER A 124 -12.74 -14.57 6.35
N VAL A 125 -11.84 -15.32 7.01
CA VAL A 125 -10.39 -15.27 6.73
C VAL A 125 -10.09 -15.73 5.31
N VAL A 126 -10.68 -16.84 4.87
CA VAL A 126 -10.49 -17.36 3.50
C VAL A 126 -10.99 -16.36 2.48
N SER A 127 -12.19 -15.79 2.69
CA SER A 127 -12.78 -14.78 1.80
C SER A 127 -11.92 -13.49 1.74
N ALA A 128 -11.32 -13.10 2.86
CA ALA A 128 -10.43 -11.94 2.93
C ALA A 128 -9.11 -12.19 2.20
N THR A 129 -8.57 -13.40 2.26
CA THR A 129 -7.29 -13.75 1.66
C THR A 129 -7.38 -13.92 0.13
N ALA A 130 -8.55 -14.36 -0.38
CA ALA A 130 -8.74 -14.67 -1.79
C ALA A 130 -8.44 -13.47 -2.75
N PRO A 131 -8.96 -12.24 -2.54
CA PRO A 131 -8.65 -11.11 -3.43
C PRO A 131 -7.18 -10.73 -3.38
N LEU A 132 -6.55 -10.79 -2.19
CA LEU A 132 -5.13 -10.50 -2.04
C LEU A 132 -4.27 -11.52 -2.81
N PHE A 133 -4.61 -12.81 -2.69
CA PHE A 133 -3.94 -13.87 -3.42
C PHE A 133 -4.05 -13.70 -4.94
N MET A 134 -5.25 -13.35 -5.45
CA MET A 134 -5.43 -13.06 -6.87
C MET A 134 -4.55 -11.90 -7.34
N ILE A 135 -4.51 -10.81 -6.60
CA ILE A 135 -3.68 -9.65 -6.94
C ILE A 135 -2.19 -10.03 -6.98
N ILE A 136 -1.71 -10.76 -5.97
CA ILE A 136 -0.32 -11.25 -5.93
C ILE A 136 -0.02 -12.15 -7.14
N MET A 137 -0.92 -13.06 -7.50
CA MET A 137 -0.74 -13.93 -8.67
C MET A 137 -0.64 -13.13 -9.98
N PHE A 138 -1.46 -12.11 -10.18
CA PHE A 138 -1.40 -11.28 -11.38
C PHE A 138 -0.10 -10.46 -11.46
N PHE A 139 0.37 -9.97 -10.34
CA PHE A 139 1.51 -9.06 -10.25
C PHE A 139 2.80 -9.71 -9.75
N GLN A 140 2.86 -11.04 -9.62
CA GLN A 140 4.03 -11.76 -9.11
C GLN A 140 5.34 -11.43 -9.86
N ARG A 141 5.26 -11.23 -11.19
CA ARG A 141 6.44 -10.89 -12.00
C ARG A 141 7.00 -9.51 -11.62
N GLN A 142 6.14 -8.52 -11.42
CA GLN A 142 6.52 -7.17 -11.01
C GLN A 142 7.10 -7.18 -9.58
N LEU A 143 6.49 -7.95 -8.67
CA LEU A 143 6.99 -8.10 -7.30
C LEU A 143 8.40 -8.71 -7.27
N ILE A 144 8.64 -9.77 -8.05
CA ILE A 144 9.96 -10.41 -8.13
C ILE A 144 10.98 -9.45 -8.74
N SER A 145 10.67 -8.79 -9.86
CA SER A 145 11.58 -7.83 -10.48
C SER A 145 11.90 -6.66 -9.56
N GLY A 146 10.93 -6.22 -8.76
CA GLY A 146 11.11 -5.16 -7.78
C GLY A 146 12.04 -5.54 -6.63
N LEU A 147 11.87 -6.74 -6.09
CA LEU A 147 12.71 -7.24 -5.00
C LEU A 147 14.16 -7.51 -5.47
N THR A 148 14.33 -8.03 -6.67
CA THR A 148 15.67 -8.32 -7.23
C THR A 148 16.43 -7.06 -7.59
N ALA A 149 15.77 -6.02 -8.11
CA ALA A 149 16.41 -4.73 -8.39
C ALA A 149 16.94 -4.04 -7.11
N GLY A 150 16.29 -4.26 -5.97
CA GLY A 150 16.77 -3.77 -4.66
C GLY A 150 17.87 -4.63 -4.03
N ALA A 151 17.99 -5.90 -4.42
CA ALA A 151 18.92 -6.85 -3.79
C ALA A 151 20.28 -6.97 -4.49
N VAL A 152 20.41 -6.53 -5.75
CA VAL A 152 21.66 -6.65 -6.56
C VAL A 152 22.64 -5.49 -6.29
N LYS A 153 22.78 -5.04 -5.06
CA LYS A 153 23.90 -4.21 -4.59
C LYS A 153 24.59 -4.90 -3.41
N GLY A 154 25.22 -6.02 -3.70
CA GLY A 154 26.28 -6.61 -2.92
C GLY A 154 27.51 -6.76 -3.80
#